data_5f9535388722201cec71243c109259cc
#
_entry.id   5f9535388722201cec71243c109259cc
#
_cell.length_a   1.000
_cell.length_b   1.000
_cell.length_c   1.000
_cell.angle_alpha   90.00
_cell.angle_beta   90.00
_cell.angle_gamma   90.00
#
_symmetry.space_group_name_H-M   'P 1'
#
loop_
_entity.id
_entity.type
_entity.pdbx_description
1 polymer ?
#
loop_
_entity_poly.entity_id
_entity_poly.type
_entity_poly.pdbx_seq_one_letter_code
_entity_poly.pdbx_strand_id
1 'polypeptide(L)'
;MKTRVQAARRPSSLAFWLLSVPLGLGALWLASRPAHAADANAPALFQQHCAACHGADRLGGMGPALLPENLERLRKAEALKTIREGRAATQMPAFKDQLSEADIAALADYAYAPVNPKPTWTEKDIRASRIQHVDEKTLSPKPVFKADPMNLFVVVEGGDHHVSILDGDKLEPIHRFQSRYALHGGPKFSPDGRFVYFASRDGWLTKFDLWNLKVVAEVRAGINTRNAAVSGDGKYVMAANYLPQDLVLFDADLNLIKVMEAKSADGKESSRVSAVYDAAPRKSFVAAMKDMPEVWEISYDPEAHPIYDGLVHDYQYKEGVSVPGFLNPRRTRLTDPLDDFFFDQSYSEVMGTSREGKGQVVNLDARRKVSELQLSGMPHLGSGITWNWQGRTVMASTNLKEGKVTVIDMKDWKPVKDIVTRGAGFFLRSHENSRYAFVDSMMSPAKDTLQVIDKDKLEIVKELKPVPGKTLAHIEFTKDGRYALASLWEMDGALIIYDARTLEEVKRLPMKKPVGKYNVWNKITRSEGTSH
;
A
#
# COMPACT_ATOMS: atom_id res chain seq x y z
N MET A 1 -55.17 -22.40 32.07
CA MET A 1 -56.27 -22.63 31.12
C MET A 1 -55.65 -23.05 29.84
N LYS A 2 -55.40 -24.34 29.53
CA LYS A 2 -56.27 -25.34 28.88
C LYS A 2 -57.05 -24.72 27.72
N THR A 3 -56.77 -25.10 26.44
CA THR A 3 -57.18 -26.34 25.75
C THR A 3 -56.54 -26.35 24.37
N ARG A 4 -55.79 -27.32 23.89
CA ARG A 4 -56.08 -28.65 23.28
C ARG A 4 -57.10 -28.58 22.12
N VAL A 5 -56.63 -29.04 20.94
CA VAL A 5 -56.74 -30.29 20.17
C VAL A 5 -57.70 -30.08 18.97
N GLN A 6 -57.56 -30.57 17.77
CA GLN A 6 -57.42 -31.95 17.30
C GLN A 6 -57.15 -32.03 15.77
N ALA A 7 -56.57 -33.13 15.41
CA ALA A 7 -56.34 -33.64 14.05
C ALA A 7 -57.55 -34.39 13.50
N ALA A 8 -57.63 -34.52 12.15
CA ALA A 8 -58.35 -35.63 11.47
C ALA A 8 -57.87 -35.73 10.01
N ARG A 9 -57.21 -36.73 9.61
CA ARG A 9 -57.43 -38.05 9.01
C ARG A 9 -58.06 -38.01 7.59
N ARG A 10 -57.36 -38.74 6.69
CA ARG A 10 -57.67 -39.17 5.32
C ARG A 10 -58.96 -40.03 5.25
N PRO A 11 -59.48 -40.26 4.00
CA PRO A 11 -59.07 -41.49 3.34
C PRO A 11 -58.96 -41.45 1.79
N SER A 12 -58.36 -42.53 1.35
CA SER A 12 -58.05 -43.02 0.01
C SER A 12 -59.30 -43.43 -0.82
N SER A 13 -59.20 -43.32 -2.16
CA SER A 13 -59.80 -44.30 -3.05
C SER A 13 -59.09 -44.39 -4.39
N LEU A 14 -58.74 -45.63 -4.74
CA LEU A 14 -58.27 -46.09 -6.05
C LEU A 14 -59.38 -46.01 -7.09
N ALA A 15 -59.04 -45.69 -8.34
CA ALA A 15 -59.73 -46.23 -9.51
C ALA A 15 -58.75 -46.36 -10.69
N PHE A 16 -58.55 -47.58 -11.14
CA PHE A 16 -57.92 -47.98 -12.38
C PHE A 16 -58.78 -47.59 -13.59
N TRP A 17 -58.16 -47.08 -14.64
CA TRP A 17 -58.61 -47.32 -16.02
C TRP A 17 -57.41 -47.37 -16.94
N LEU A 18 -57.39 -48.43 -17.77
CA LEU A 18 -56.41 -48.80 -18.79
C LEU A 18 -56.76 -48.15 -20.16
N LEU A 19 -55.72 -48.12 -20.99
CA LEU A 19 -55.73 -48.09 -22.47
C LEU A 19 -55.79 -46.71 -23.15
N SER A 20 -54.71 -46.29 -23.75
CA SER A 20 -54.39 -46.50 -25.19
C SER A 20 -53.16 -45.69 -25.58
N VAL A 21 -52.21 -46.37 -26.27
CA VAL A 21 -51.03 -45.79 -26.87
C VAL A 21 -51.41 -45.22 -28.25
N PRO A 22 -50.92 -44.08 -28.64
CA PRO A 22 -50.44 -43.91 -30.01
C PRO A 22 -48.93 -43.54 -30.05
N LEU A 23 -48.21 -44.28 -30.85
CA LEU A 23 -46.86 -43.90 -31.32
C LEU A 23 -46.93 -42.53 -31.99
N GLY A 24 -46.30 -41.55 -31.36
CA GLY A 24 -45.98 -40.27 -31.95
C GLY A 24 -44.46 -40.14 -31.99
N LEU A 25 -43.86 -40.14 -33.15
CA LEU A 25 -42.46 -39.75 -33.43
C LEU A 25 -42.24 -38.31 -32.91
N GLY A 26 -41.77 -38.18 -31.68
CA GLY A 26 -41.28 -36.94 -31.13
C GLY A 26 -39.82 -36.81 -31.50
N ALA A 27 -39.50 -35.94 -32.46
CA ALA A 27 -38.14 -35.49 -32.72
C ALA A 27 -37.52 -34.93 -31.45
N LEU A 28 -36.50 -35.64 -30.93
CA LEU A 28 -35.60 -35.07 -29.90
C LEU A 28 -34.89 -33.86 -30.53
N TRP A 29 -35.39 -32.67 -30.25
CA TRP A 29 -34.58 -31.47 -30.34
C TRP A 29 -33.57 -31.54 -29.18
N LEU A 30 -32.41 -32.15 -29.45
CA LEU A 30 -31.19 -31.89 -28.71
C LEU A 30 -30.87 -30.39 -28.91
N ALA A 31 -31.32 -29.56 -28.00
CA ALA A 31 -30.79 -28.23 -27.87
C ALA A 31 -29.31 -28.38 -27.52
N SER A 32 -28.49 -28.45 -28.56
CA SER A 32 -27.05 -28.24 -28.44
C SER A 32 -26.87 -26.86 -27.85
N ARG A 33 -26.67 -26.79 -26.52
CA ARG A 33 -26.06 -25.61 -25.90
C ARG A 33 -24.75 -25.38 -26.67
N PRO A 34 -24.52 -24.18 -27.20
CA PRO A 34 -23.21 -23.90 -27.76
C PRO A 34 -22.20 -24.12 -26.65
N ALA A 35 -21.37 -25.15 -26.79
CA ALA A 35 -20.19 -25.30 -25.97
C ALA A 35 -19.44 -23.97 -26.03
N HIS A 36 -19.14 -23.39 -24.91
CA HIS A 36 -18.33 -22.18 -24.83
C HIS A 36 -16.95 -22.52 -25.41
N ALA A 37 -16.78 -22.19 -26.69
CA ALA A 37 -15.48 -22.25 -27.36
C ALA A 37 -14.48 -21.20 -26.83
N ALA A 38 -14.82 -20.54 -25.71
CA ALA A 38 -14.04 -19.43 -25.14
C ALA A 38 -12.85 -19.90 -24.28
N ASP A 39 -12.88 -21.11 -23.69
CA ASP A 39 -11.87 -21.50 -22.69
C ASP A 39 -10.52 -21.92 -23.30
N ALA A 40 -10.45 -22.25 -24.55
CA ALA A 40 -9.22 -22.74 -25.20
C ALA A 40 -8.23 -21.62 -25.56
N ASN A 41 -8.63 -20.36 -25.60
CA ASN A 41 -7.81 -19.26 -26.12
C ASN A 41 -7.32 -18.27 -25.06
N ALA A 42 -7.84 -18.30 -23.81
CA ALA A 42 -7.47 -17.35 -22.77
C ALA A 42 -5.96 -17.31 -22.46
N PRO A 43 -5.22 -18.44 -22.38
CA PRO A 43 -3.77 -18.41 -22.21
C PRO A 43 -3.04 -17.71 -23.36
N ALA A 44 -3.45 -17.92 -24.62
CA ALA A 44 -2.84 -17.28 -25.78
C ALA A 44 -3.12 -15.76 -25.80
N LEU A 45 -4.37 -15.36 -25.54
CA LEU A 45 -4.75 -13.96 -25.38
C LEU A 45 -3.97 -13.29 -24.25
N PHE A 46 -3.78 -14.00 -23.14
CA PHE A 46 -2.98 -13.50 -22.02
C PHE A 46 -1.52 -13.26 -22.42
N GLN A 47 -0.89 -14.21 -23.10
CA GLN A 47 0.49 -14.06 -23.59
C GLN A 47 0.61 -12.87 -24.55
N GLN A 48 -0.37 -12.67 -25.43
CA GLN A 48 -0.36 -11.62 -26.42
C GLN A 48 -0.58 -10.21 -25.83
N HIS A 49 -1.51 -10.07 -24.89
CA HIS A 49 -1.99 -8.75 -24.43
C HIS A 49 -1.62 -8.39 -22.99
N CYS A 50 -1.33 -9.37 -22.15
CA CYS A 50 -1.19 -9.17 -20.70
C CYS A 50 0.21 -9.50 -20.17
N ALA A 51 0.87 -10.51 -20.76
CA ALA A 51 2.12 -11.08 -20.24
C ALA A 51 3.26 -10.07 -20.18
N ALA A 52 3.35 -9.12 -21.10
CA ALA A 52 4.37 -8.07 -21.12
C ALA A 52 4.38 -7.23 -19.83
N CYS A 53 3.20 -7.07 -19.22
CA CYS A 53 3.06 -6.30 -17.98
C CYS A 53 2.94 -7.19 -16.74
N HIS A 54 2.21 -8.32 -16.85
CA HIS A 54 1.87 -9.15 -15.70
C HIS A 54 2.72 -10.42 -15.56
N GLY A 55 3.76 -10.59 -16.40
CA GLY A 55 4.61 -11.78 -16.47
C GLY A 55 3.93 -12.93 -17.23
N ALA A 56 4.70 -13.71 -17.98
CA ALA A 56 4.20 -14.84 -18.76
C ALA A 56 3.55 -15.93 -17.89
N ASP A 57 4.03 -16.06 -16.66
CA ASP A 57 3.58 -16.97 -15.62
C ASP A 57 2.59 -16.32 -14.63
N ARG A 58 2.13 -15.10 -14.90
CA ARG A 58 1.25 -14.27 -14.07
C ARG A 58 1.87 -13.83 -12.72
N LEU A 59 3.18 -13.96 -12.53
CA LEU A 59 3.87 -13.62 -11.29
C LEU A 59 4.22 -12.13 -11.15
N GLY A 60 3.71 -11.29 -12.04
CA GLY A 60 3.96 -9.86 -12.03
C GLY A 60 5.17 -9.46 -12.85
N GLY A 61 5.30 -8.17 -13.04
CA GLY A 61 6.35 -7.51 -13.81
C GLY A 61 6.09 -6.01 -13.72
N MET A 62 5.78 -5.37 -14.84
CA MET A 62 5.30 -3.98 -14.89
C MET A 62 3.97 -3.80 -14.13
N GLY A 63 3.07 -4.76 -14.25
CA GLY A 63 1.84 -4.86 -13.50
C GLY A 63 1.96 -5.82 -12.30
N PRO A 64 0.97 -5.84 -11.40
CA PRO A 64 0.95 -6.77 -10.28
C PRO A 64 0.80 -8.22 -10.76
N ALA A 65 1.19 -9.17 -9.91
CA ALA A 65 0.87 -10.58 -10.11
C ALA A 65 -0.64 -10.78 -10.23
N LEU A 66 -1.07 -11.60 -11.21
CA LEU A 66 -2.47 -11.97 -11.45
C LEU A 66 -2.71 -13.39 -10.94
N LEU A 67 -2.67 -13.54 -9.63
CA LEU A 67 -2.93 -14.77 -8.92
C LEU A 67 -4.21 -14.60 -8.07
N PRO A 68 -4.97 -15.66 -7.80
CA PRO A 68 -6.16 -15.59 -6.97
C PRO A 68 -5.92 -14.85 -5.66
N GLU A 69 -4.79 -15.13 -4.97
CA GLU A 69 -4.39 -14.52 -3.71
C GLU A 69 -4.14 -13.01 -3.83
N ASN A 70 -3.66 -12.55 -4.97
CA ASN A 70 -3.44 -11.13 -5.23
C ASN A 70 -4.75 -10.41 -5.58
N LEU A 71 -5.71 -11.14 -6.14
CA LEU A 71 -6.97 -10.62 -6.66
C LEU A 71 -8.15 -10.71 -5.68
N GLU A 72 -7.99 -11.34 -4.51
CA GLU A 72 -9.06 -11.54 -3.51
C GLU A 72 -9.93 -10.31 -3.22
N ARG A 73 -9.36 -9.11 -3.36
CA ARG A 73 -10.04 -7.85 -3.08
C ARG A 73 -10.63 -7.17 -4.30
N LEU A 74 -10.26 -7.61 -5.47
CA LEU A 74 -10.84 -7.14 -6.72
C LEU A 74 -11.98 -8.08 -7.08
N ARG A 75 -13.22 -7.61 -6.98
CA ARG A 75 -14.36 -8.41 -7.43
C ARG A 75 -14.22 -8.67 -8.94
N LYS A 76 -14.63 -9.85 -9.38
CA LYS A 76 -14.53 -10.22 -10.79
C LYS A 76 -15.19 -9.19 -11.74
N ALA A 77 -16.33 -8.62 -11.34
CA ALA A 77 -16.98 -7.55 -12.09
C ALA A 77 -16.10 -6.30 -12.24
N GLU A 78 -15.33 -5.94 -11.20
CA GLU A 78 -14.37 -4.82 -11.26
C GLU A 78 -13.14 -5.17 -12.10
N ALA A 79 -12.74 -6.44 -12.11
CA ALA A 79 -11.66 -6.90 -12.99
C ALA A 79 -12.07 -6.82 -14.48
N LEU A 80 -13.28 -7.24 -14.83
CA LEU A 80 -13.85 -7.07 -16.16
C LEU A 80 -13.85 -5.61 -16.60
N LYS A 81 -14.33 -4.71 -15.72
CA LYS A 81 -14.29 -3.28 -15.96
C LYS A 81 -12.85 -2.76 -16.14
N THR A 82 -11.91 -3.23 -15.31
CA THR A 82 -10.50 -2.83 -15.40
C THR A 82 -9.86 -3.25 -16.71
N ILE A 83 -10.14 -4.46 -17.21
CA ILE A 83 -9.63 -4.91 -18.50
C ILE A 83 -10.28 -4.10 -19.64
N ARG A 84 -11.59 -3.89 -19.58
CA ARG A 84 -12.33 -3.14 -20.59
C ARG A 84 -11.90 -1.67 -20.71
N GLU A 85 -11.85 -0.96 -19.58
CA GLU A 85 -11.72 0.51 -19.52
C GLU A 85 -10.32 0.98 -19.14
N GLY A 86 -9.42 0.04 -18.80
CA GLY A 86 -8.15 0.39 -18.18
C GLY A 86 -8.34 0.86 -16.72
N ARG A 87 -7.27 1.32 -16.13
CA ARG A 87 -7.30 1.85 -14.77
C ARG A 87 -6.66 3.23 -14.72
N ALA A 88 -7.47 4.23 -14.42
CA ALA A 88 -7.02 5.61 -14.29
C ALA A 88 -5.82 5.72 -13.33
N ALA A 89 -4.91 6.64 -13.63
CA ALA A 89 -3.67 6.86 -12.87
C ALA A 89 -2.74 5.63 -12.75
N THR A 90 -2.89 4.65 -13.65
CA THR A 90 -1.98 3.51 -13.78
C THR A 90 -1.60 3.30 -15.24
N GLN A 91 -0.73 2.31 -15.51
CA GLN A 91 -0.34 1.95 -16.87
C GLN A 91 -1.22 0.87 -17.49
N MET A 92 -2.23 0.38 -16.77
CA MET A 92 -3.18 -0.59 -17.31
C MET A 92 -4.03 0.07 -18.41
N PRO A 93 -3.83 -0.27 -19.69
CA PRO A 93 -4.60 0.31 -20.79
C PRO A 93 -6.01 -0.23 -20.85
N ALA A 94 -6.87 0.43 -21.61
CA ALA A 94 -8.18 -0.09 -21.99
C ALA A 94 -8.06 -1.07 -23.16
N PHE A 95 -8.76 -2.20 -23.10
CA PHE A 95 -8.74 -3.22 -24.16
C PHE A 95 -10.07 -3.34 -24.91
N LYS A 96 -11.08 -2.56 -24.59
CA LYS A 96 -12.43 -2.61 -25.21
C LYS A 96 -12.44 -2.47 -26.74
N ASP A 97 -11.44 -1.77 -27.29
CA ASP A 97 -11.31 -1.53 -28.72
C ASP A 97 -10.45 -2.60 -29.42
N GLN A 98 -9.84 -3.53 -28.66
CA GLN A 98 -8.93 -4.56 -29.15
C GLN A 98 -9.45 -5.98 -28.90
N LEU A 99 -10.28 -6.17 -27.87
CA LEU A 99 -10.79 -7.47 -27.43
C LEU A 99 -12.31 -7.46 -27.38
N SER A 100 -12.90 -8.60 -27.73
CA SER A 100 -14.34 -8.81 -27.55
C SER A 100 -14.72 -8.94 -26.07
N GLU A 101 -16.00 -8.75 -25.73
CA GLU A 101 -16.49 -8.98 -24.38
C GLU A 101 -16.29 -10.43 -23.91
N ALA A 102 -16.34 -11.40 -24.83
CA ALA A 102 -16.06 -12.81 -24.55
C ALA A 102 -14.57 -13.02 -24.20
N ASP A 103 -13.65 -12.39 -24.93
CA ASP A 103 -12.21 -12.44 -24.64
C ASP A 103 -11.89 -11.78 -23.30
N ILE A 104 -12.49 -10.64 -23.00
CA ILE A 104 -12.34 -9.94 -21.71
C ILE A 104 -12.83 -10.82 -20.56
N ALA A 105 -13.96 -11.52 -20.75
CA ALA A 105 -14.48 -12.44 -19.75
C ALA A 105 -13.54 -13.64 -19.54
N ALA A 106 -13.06 -14.24 -20.63
CA ALA A 106 -12.13 -15.37 -20.59
C ALA A 106 -10.79 -14.99 -19.93
N LEU A 107 -10.25 -13.81 -20.21
CA LEU A 107 -9.04 -13.28 -19.56
C LEU A 107 -9.25 -13.03 -18.08
N ALA A 108 -10.41 -12.50 -17.66
CA ALA A 108 -10.73 -12.35 -16.26
C ALA A 108 -10.80 -13.72 -15.57
N ASP A 109 -11.47 -14.72 -16.17
CA ASP A 109 -11.54 -16.07 -15.63
C ASP A 109 -10.16 -16.70 -15.50
N TYR A 110 -9.32 -16.55 -16.51
CA TYR A 110 -7.94 -17.03 -16.49
C TYR A 110 -7.11 -16.37 -15.38
N ALA A 111 -7.25 -15.07 -15.16
CA ALA A 111 -6.54 -14.37 -14.09
C ALA A 111 -6.94 -14.85 -12.68
N TYR A 112 -8.19 -15.28 -12.49
CA TYR A 112 -8.67 -15.84 -11.21
C TYR A 112 -8.49 -17.35 -11.10
N ALA A 113 -8.06 -18.04 -12.16
CA ALA A 113 -7.79 -19.47 -12.09
C ALA A 113 -6.52 -19.75 -11.27
N PRO A 114 -6.52 -20.77 -10.39
CA PRO A 114 -5.33 -21.19 -9.66
C PRO A 114 -4.18 -21.56 -10.60
N VAL A 115 -2.96 -21.26 -10.17
CA VAL A 115 -1.74 -21.72 -10.83
C VAL A 115 -1.27 -23.00 -10.15
N ASN A 116 -1.01 -24.04 -10.92
CA ASN A 116 -0.50 -25.32 -10.42
C ASN A 116 0.84 -25.66 -11.09
N PRO A 117 1.90 -25.95 -10.31
CA PRO A 117 1.93 -25.89 -8.85
C PRO A 117 1.75 -24.44 -8.34
N LYS A 118 1.30 -24.26 -7.08
CA LYS A 118 1.18 -22.93 -6.45
C LYS A 118 2.56 -22.25 -6.45
N PRO A 119 2.66 -21.01 -6.94
CA PRO A 119 3.94 -20.30 -6.94
C PRO A 119 4.49 -20.13 -5.53
N THR A 120 5.78 -20.38 -5.37
CA THR A 120 6.54 -20.19 -4.13
C THR A 120 7.68 -19.22 -4.38
N TRP A 121 8.17 -18.60 -3.31
CA TRP A 121 9.36 -17.76 -3.33
C TRP A 121 10.12 -18.00 -2.04
N THR A 122 11.19 -18.79 -2.13
CA THR A 122 11.93 -19.30 -0.98
C THR A 122 13.16 -18.44 -0.66
N GLU A 123 13.79 -18.65 0.49
CA GLU A 123 15.08 -18.01 0.80
C GLU A 123 16.13 -18.25 -0.29
N LYS A 124 16.13 -19.44 -0.91
CA LYS A 124 17.04 -19.76 -2.02
C LYS A 124 16.76 -18.84 -3.21
N ASP A 125 15.48 -18.62 -3.54
CA ASP A 125 15.08 -17.75 -4.66
C ASP A 125 15.43 -16.29 -4.35
N ILE A 126 15.20 -15.83 -3.11
CA ILE A 126 15.58 -14.50 -2.66
C ILE A 126 17.08 -14.30 -2.85
N ARG A 127 17.92 -15.19 -2.30
CA ARG A 127 19.40 -15.11 -2.41
C ARG A 127 19.86 -15.14 -3.87
N ALA A 128 19.28 -16.01 -4.68
CA ALA A 128 19.62 -16.14 -6.10
C ALA A 128 19.23 -14.92 -6.94
N SER A 129 18.23 -14.16 -6.50
CA SER A 129 17.76 -12.95 -7.20
C SER A 129 18.61 -11.71 -6.98
N ARG A 130 19.52 -11.73 -5.99
CA ARG A 130 20.31 -10.57 -5.63
C ARG A 130 21.30 -10.20 -6.73
N ILE A 131 21.28 -8.93 -7.11
CA ILE A 131 22.15 -8.34 -8.13
C ILE A 131 22.98 -7.22 -7.48
N GLN A 132 24.29 -7.30 -7.60
CA GLN A 132 25.19 -6.20 -7.24
C GLN A 132 25.58 -5.46 -8.52
N HIS A 133 25.18 -4.18 -8.63
CA HIS A 133 25.49 -3.36 -9.79
C HIS A 133 26.81 -2.61 -9.64
N VAL A 134 27.12 -2.14 -8.42
CA VAL A 134 28.33 -1.37 -8.10
C VAL A 134 28.88 -1.83 -6.75
N ASP A 135 30.19 -1.99 -6.66
CA ASP A 135 30.87 -2.18 -5.37
C ASP A 135 30.86 -0.83 -4.62
N GLU A 136 30.24 -0.80 -3.44
CA GLU A 136 30.10 0.41 -2.62
C GLU A 136 31.44 1.03 -2.23
N LYS A 137 32.49 0.22 -2.11
CA LYS A 137 33.86 0.70 -1.83
C LYS A 137 34.42 1.61 -2.92
N THR A 138 33.85 1.54 -4.13
CA THR A 138 34.24 2.36 -5.27
C THR A 138 33.46 3.67 -5.37
N LEU A 139 32.43 3.85 -4.53
CA LEU A 139 31.57 5.03 -4.54
C LEU A 139 32.27 6.20 -3.83
N SER A 140 32.06 7.40 -4.37
CA SER A 140 32.55 8.63 -3.73
C SER A 140 31.92 8.80 -2.33
N PRO A 141 32.70 9.15 -1.31
CA PRO A 141 32.17 9.52 0.00
C PRO A 141 31.49 10.91 0.01
N LYS A 142 31.49 11.62 -1.12
CA LYS A 142 30.88 12.95 -1.29
C LYS A 142 29.96 12.95 -2.50
N PRO A 143 28.90 13.80 -2.50
CA PRO A 143 28.04 13.96 -3.66
C PRO A 143 28.80 14.35 -4.92
N VAL A 144 28.42 13.75 -6.06
CA VAL A 144 29.02 14.06 -7.39
C VAL A 144 28.37 15.27 -8.07
N PHE A 145 27.46 15.95 -7.39
CA PHE A 145 26.75 17.14 -7.84
C PHE A 145 26.90 18.29 -6.82
N LYS A 146 26.37 19.47 -7.16
CA LYS A 146 26.48 20.67 -6.31
C LYS A 146 25.22 21.04 -5.53
N ALA A 147 24.08 20.35 -5.77
CA ALA A 147 22.82 20.58 -5.03
C ALA A 147 22.97 20.22 -3.54
N ASP A 148 22.13 20.78 -2.67
CA ASP A 148 22.01 20.34 -1.27
C ASP A 148 21.45 18.91 -1.23
N PRO A 149 22.21 17.90 -0.76
CA PRO A 149 21.74 16.52 -0.71
C PRO A 149 20.48 16.36 0.14
N MET A 150 20.28 17.21 1.14
CA MET A 150 19.11 17.17 2.01
C MET A 150 17.87 17.81 1.37
N ASN A 151 18.03 18.64 0.34
CA ASN A 151 16.89 19.21 -0.40
C ASN A 151 16.66 18.54 -1.76
N LEU A 152 17.16 17.32 -1.95
CA LEU A 152 16.82 16.54 -3.14
C LEU A 152 15.39 16.03 -3.08
N PHE A 153 14.76 15.95 -4.25
CA PHE A 153 13.52 15.21 -4.44
C PHE A 153 13.78 13.93 -5.23
N VAL A 154 13.21 12.85 -4.75
CA VAL A 154 13.09 11.58 -5.48
C VAL A 154 11.69 11.53 -6.08
N VAL A 155 11.57 11.60 -7.39
CA VAL A 155 10.29 11.62 -8.12
C VAL A 155 10.12 10.33 -8.89
N VAL A 156 9.06 9.58 -8.56
CA VAL A 156 8.70 8.34 -9.27
C VAL A 156 7.83 8.68 -10.48
N GLU A 157 8.33 8.42 -11.68
CA GLU A 157 7.61 8.57 -12.93
C GLU A 157 7.02 7.22 -13.36
N GLY A 158 5.74 6.99 -13.00
CA GLY A 158 5.04 5.74 -13.32
C GLY A 158 4.67 5.60 -14.80
N GLY A 159 4.83 6.65 -15.61
CA GLY A 159 4.45 6.63 -17.03
C GLY A 159 5.39 5.81 -17.90
N ASP A 160 6.67 5.82 -17.60
CA ASP A 160 7.69 5.10 -18.37
C ASP A 160 8.73 4.40 -17.48
N HIS A 161 8.39 4.17 -16.19
CA HIS A 161 9.22 3.44 -15.22
C HIS A 161 10.58 4.07 -14.98
N HIS A 162 10.61 5.36 -14.69
CA HIS A 162 11.81 6.07 -14.31
C HIS A 162 11.66 6.70 -12.93
N VAL A 163 12.79 7.04 -12.38
CA VAL A 163 12.91 7.92 -11.21
C VAL A 163 13.76 9.13 -11.62
N SER A 164 13.27 10.32 -11.34
CA SER A 164 14.00 11.57 -11.48
C SER A 164 14.46 12.08 -10.12
N ILE A 165 15.70 12.55 -10.06
CA ILE A 165 16.25 13.25 -8.90
C ILE A 165 16.28 14.75 -9.24
N LEU A 166 15.66 15.57 -8.37
CA LEU A 166 15.62 17.02 -8.55
C LEU A 166 16.45 17.72 -7.50
N ASP A 167 17.11 18.81 -7.91
CA ASP A 167 17.62 19.85 -7.04
C ASP A 167 16.43 20.67 -6.50
N GLY A 168 16.17 20.60 -5.19
CA GLY A 168 15.04 21.30 -4.56
C GLY A 168 15.23 22.81 -4.43
N ASP A 169 16.47 23.33 -4.52
CA ASP A 169 16.72 24.75 -4.48
C ASP A 169 16.49 25.40 -5.85
N LYS A 170 16.93 24.74 -6.92
CA LYS A 170 16.75 25.23 -8.30
C LYS A 170 15.46 24.77 -8.96
N LEU A 171 14.83 23.74 -8.38
CA LEU A 171 13.65 23.09 -8.93
C LEU A 171 13.91 22.58 -10.37
N GLU A 172 15.02 21.83 -10.53
CA GLU A 172 15.48 21.31 -11.80
C GLU A 172 15.94 19.85 -11.66
N PRO A 173 15.71 18.99 -12.69
CA PRO A 173 16.21 17.63 -12.66
C PRO A 173 17.73 17.60 -12.79
N ILE A 174 18.40 16.79 -11.96
CA ILE A 174 19.85 16.57 -12.02
C ILE A 174 20.21 15.17 -12.50
N HIS A 175 19.28 14.22 -12.39
CA HIS A 175 19.49 12.84 -12.82
C HIS A 175 18.15 12.17 -13.11
N ARG A 176 18.16 11.18 -14.01
CA ARG A 176 17.00 10.33 -14.32
C ARG A 176 17.48 8.93 -14.67
N PHE A 177 16.89 7.91 -14.09
CA PHE A 177 17.25 6.51 -14.33
C PHE A 177 16.03 5.62 -14.44
N GLN A 178 16.19 4.50 -15.14
CA GLN A 178 15.16 3.48 -15.28
C GLN A 178 15.00 2.74 -13.95
N SER A 179 13.77 2.66 -13.46
CA SER A 179 13.41 1.95 -12.23
C SER A 179 12.84 0.57 -12.52
N ARG A 180 12.70 -0.24 -11.48
CA ARG A 180 11.80 -1.40 -11.49
C ARG A 180 10.36 -0.93 -11.68
N TYR A 181 9.52 -1.85 -12.11
CA TYR A 181 8.14 -1.57 -12.44
C TYR A 181 7.27 -1.41 -11.18
N ALA A 182 6.16 -0.68 -11.31
CA ALA A 182 5.15 -0.55 -10.26
C ALA A 182 5.69 -0.23 -8.87
N LEU A 183 6.62 0.75 -8.76
CA LEU A 183 7.12 1.22 -7.48
C LEU A 183 5.95 1.64 -6.57
N HIS A 184 5.99 1.22 -5.32
CA HIS A 184 4.88 1.39 -4.39
C HIS A 184 5.35 1.62 -2.94
N GLY A 185 4.51 2.26 -2.14
CA GLY A 185 4.74 2.49 -0.71
C GLY A 185 5.70 3.63 -0.39
N GLY A 186 6.10 4.40 -1.38
CA GLY A 186 7.10 5.47 -1.25
C GLY A 186 8.53 4.93 -1.02
N PRO A 187 9.54 5.64 -1.49
CA PRO A 187 10.92 5.32 -1.18
C PRO A 187 11.23 5.52 0.31
N LYS A 188 12.15 4.71 0.82
CA LYS A 188 12.65 4.78 2.20
C LYS A 188 14.12 5.16 2.18
N PHE A 189 14.49 6.07 3.06
CA PHE A 189 15.85 6.63 3.07
C PHE A 189 16.66 6.06 4.23
N SER A 190 17.97 5.94 4.02
CA SER A 190 18.91 5.76 5.14
C SER A 190 18.89 7.01 6.03
N PRO A 191 19.22 6.89 7.33
CA PRO A 191 19.15 8.01 8.28
C PRO A 191 20.00 9.22 7.90
N ASP A 192 21.08 9.01 7.13
CA ASP A 192 21.95 10.06 6.60
C ASP A 192 21.47 10.67 5.27
N GLY A 193 20.35 10.16 4.72
CA GLY A 193 19.78 10.61 3.46
C GLY A 193 20.59 10.23 2.21
N ARG A 194 21.65 9.41 2.33
CA ARG A 194 22.48 9.01 1.21
C ARG A 194 21.85 7.92 0.35
N PHE A 195 21.38 6.85 0.98
CA PHE A 195 20.76 5.73 0.26
C PHE A 195 19.25 5.84 0.27
N VAL A 196 18.64 5.48 -0.84
CA VAL A 196 17.19 5.34 -0.96
C VAL A 196 16.84 3.94 -1.43
N TYR A 197 15.83 3.35 -0.79
CA TYR A 197 15.33 2.02 -1.08
C TYR A 197 13.94 2.12 -1.68
N PHE A 198 13.75 1.50 -2.84
CA PHE A 198 12.48 1.43 -3.54
C PHE A 198 11.92 0.02 -3.43
N ALA A 199 10.66 -0.09 -3.10
CA ALA A 199 9.92 -1.34 -3.20
C ALA A 199 9.02 -1.32 -4.44
N SER A 200 8.95 -2.43 -5.16
CA SER A 200 8.05 -2.61 -6.30
C SER A 200 7.01 -3.69 -6.04
N ARG A 201 5.86 -3.57 -6.68
CA ARG A 201 4.75 -4.53 -6.52
C ARG A 201 5.08 -5.95 -6.98
N ASP A 202 6.05 -6.11 -7.86
CA ASP A 202 6.56 -7.39 -8.34
C ASP A 202 7.64 -8.01 -7.45
N GLY A 203 7.81 -7.45 -6.25
CA GLY A 203 8.64 -8.02 -5.20
C GLY A 203 10.07 -7.49 -5.11
N TRP A 204 10.50 -6.61 -6.00
CA TRP A 204 11.86 -6.12 -6.00
C TRP A 204 12.09 -4.98 -5.01
N LEU A 205 13.23 -5.04 -4.34
CA LEU A 205 13.85 -3.92 -3.63
C LEU A 205 15.06 -3.43 -4.43
N THR A 206 15.18 -2.11 -4.60
CA THR A 206 16.33 -1.47 -5.26
C THR A 206 16.98 -0.52 -4.26
N LYS A 207 18.29 -0.66 -4.03
CA LYS A 207 19.15 0.27 -3.29
C LYS A 207 19.79 1.24 -4.28
N PHE A 208 19.60 2.55 -4.08
CA PHE A 208 20.16 3.61 -4.92
C PHE A 208 20.98 4.57 -4.07
N ASP A 209 22.20 4.90 -4.50
CA ASP A 209 23.06 5.92 -3.87
C ASP A 209 22.75 7.29 -4.48
N LEU A 210 22.06 8.14 -3.72
CA LEU A 210 21.73 9.50 -4.14
C LEU A 210 22.98 10.37 -4.34
N TRP A 211 24.05 10.16 -3.56
CA TRP A 211 25.26 10.96 -3.69
C TRP A 211 26.03 10.63 -4.96
N ASN A 212 25.99 9.39 -5.40
CA ASN A 212 26.67 8.92 -6.60
C ASN A 212 25.76 8.77 -7.82
N LEU A 213 24.43 8.95 -7.65
CA LEU A 213 23.42 8.82 -8.70
C LEU A 213 23.47 7.43 -9.38
N LYS A 214 23.60 6.36 -8.58
CA LYS A 214 23.76 4.99 -9.08
C LYS A 214 22.85 3.98 -8.35
N VAL A 215 22.30 3.05 -9.11
CA VAL A 215 21.74 1.81 -8.55
C VAL A 215 22.90 0.97 -8.03
N VAL A 216 22.84 0.58 -6.76
CA VAL A 216 23.91 -0.15 -6.07
C VAL A 216 23.63 -1.64 -6.07
N ALA A 217 22.47 -2.03 -5.58
CA ALA A 217 22.06 -3.42 -5.48
C ALA A 217 20.55 -3.58 -5.62
N GLU A 218 20.12 -4.77 -6.00
CA GLU A 218 18.72 -5.15 -6.07
C GLU A 218 18.53 -6.57 -5.55
N VAL A 219 17.35 -6.85 -5.00
CA VAL A 219 16.93 -8.20 -4.59
C VAL A 219 15.43 -8.35 -4.74
N ARG A 220 14.95 -9.54 -5.10
CA ARG A 220 13.53 -9.82 -5.13
C ARG A 220 13.11 -10.50 -3.82
N ALA A 221 12.41 -9.75 -2.96
CA ALA A 221 11.97 -10.19 -1.64
C ALA A 221 10.75 -11.13 -1.67
N GLY A 222 9.98 -11.11 -2.76
CA GLY A 222 8.76 -11.92 -2.89
C GLY A 222 8.13 -11.81 -4.27
N ILE A 223 6.91 -12.29 -4.41
CA ILE A 223 6.11 -12.18 -5.65
C ILE A 223 5.26 -10.91 -5.62
N ASN A 224 4.84 -10.47 -4.44
CA ASN A 224 4.09 -9.23 -4.25
C ASN A 224 4.50 -8.56 -2.94
N THR A 225 5.35 -7.55 -3.05
CA THR A 225 5.78 -6.72 -1.91
C THR A 225 4.87 -5.49 -1.79
N ARG A 226 4.36 -5.27 -0.59
CA ARG A 226 3.42 -4.17 -0.33
C ARG A 226 4.12 -2.91 0.14
N ASN A 227 5.11 -3.06 1.03
CA ASN A 227 5.80 -1.96 1.67
C ASN A 227 7.21 -2.38 2.08
N ALA A 228 8.05 -1.40 2.38
CA ALA A 228 9.36 -1.62 2.99
C ALA A 228 9.62 -0.57 4.06
N ALA A 229 10.56 -0.86 4.95
CA ALA A 229 11.05 0.08 5.96
C ALA A 229 12.58 -0.05 6.08
N VAL A 230 13.23 1.05 6.43
CA VAL A 230 14.66 1.10 6.77
C VAL A 230 14.79 1.40 8.25
N SER A 231 15.63 0.66 8.97
CA SER A 231 15.84 0.86 10.40
C SER A 231 16.45 2.23 10.71
N GLY A 232 16.10 2.79 11.87
CA GLY A 232 16.59 4.08 12.31
C GLY A 232 18.11 4.15 12.50
N ASP A 233 18.80 3.00 12.62
CA ASP A 233 20.26 2.91 12.63
C ASP A 233 20.87 2.67 11.23
N GLY A 234 20.03 2.53 10.20
CA GLY A 234 20.43 2.33 8.81
C GLY A 234 20.99 0.95 8.49
N LYS A 235 20.97 0.00 9.42
CA LYS A 235 21.60 -1.32 9.22
C LYS A 235 20.70 -2.36 8.56
N TYR A 236 19.37 -2.17 8.61
CA TYR A 236 18.40 -3.16 8.19
C TYR A 236 17.35 -2.59 7.26
N VAL A 237 16.89 -3.44 6.35
CA VAL A 237 15.74 -3.17 5.47
C VAL A 237 14.73 -4.30 5.62
N MET A 238 13.48 -3.96 5.93
CA MET A 238 12.38 -4.90 6.08
C MET A 238 11.42 -4.77 4.90
N ALA A 239 11.12 -5.88 4.23
CA ALA A 239 10.06 -5.96 3.23
C ALA A 239 8.82 -6.64 3.80
N ALA A 240 7.65 -6.11 3.51
CA ALA A 240 6.35 -6.65 3.87
C ALA A 240 5.65 -7.21 2.65
N ASN A 241 5.38 -8.50 2.63
CA ASN A 241 4.85 -9.20 1.48
C ASN A 241 3.37 -9.59 1.62
N TYR A 242 2.67 -9.55 0.50
CA TYR A 242 1.35 -10.18 0.33
C TYR A 242 1.48 -11.62 -0.17
N LEU A 243 2.55 -11.87 -0.95
CA LEU A 243 2.86 -13.19 -1.48
C LEU A 243 4.39 -13.33 -1.66
N PRO A 244 5.03 -14.30 -0.97
CA PRO A 244 4.47 -15.07 0.15
C PRO A 244 3.93 -14.18 1.27
N GLN A 245 3.18 -14.75 2.20
CA GLN A 245 2.67 -14.03 3.37
C GLN A 245 3.75 -14.00 4.46
N ASP A 246 4.68 -13.05 4.34
CA ASP A 246 5.85 -12.96 5.21
C ASP A 246 6.40 -11.53 5.35
N LEU A 247 7.34 -11.40 6.27
CA LEU A 247 8.28 -10.29 6.39
C LEU A 247 9.67 -10.81 6.05
N VAL A 248 10.39 -10.08 5.22
CA VAL A 248 11.77 -10.43 4.83
C VAL A 248 12.72 -9.35 5.30
N LEU A 249 13.68 -9.74 6.13
CA LEU A 249 14.70 -8.87 6.68
C LEU A 249 16.00 -9.00 5.90
N PHE A 250 16.56 -7.87 5.52
CA PHE A 250 17.85 -7.72 4.85
C PHE A 250 18.79 -6.85 5.69
N ASP A 251 20.09 -6.96 5.47
CA ASP A 251 21.03 -5.91 5.85
C ASP A 251 20.90 -4.70 4.91
N ALA A 252 21.65 -3.63 5.21
CA ALA A 252 21.64 -2.41 4.39
C ALA A 252 22.09 -2.62 2.94
N ASP A 253 22.82 -3.73 2.66
CA ASP A 253 23.32 -4.09 1.34
C ASP A 253 22.40 -5.07 0.60
N LEU A 254 21.20 -5.26 1.13
CA LEU A 254 20.19 -6.18 0.61
C LEU A 254 20.64 -7.66 0.59
N ASN A 255 21.51 -8.08 1.53
CA ASN A 255 21.76 -9.48 1.79
C ASN A 255 20.67 -10.02 2.72
N LEU A 256 20.12 -11.18 2.38
CA LEU A 256 19.05 -11.80 3.18
C LEU A 256 19.57 -12.23 4.55
N ILE A 257 18.93 -11.72 5.61
CA ILE A 257 19.17 -12.12 7.00
C ILE A 257 18.14 -13.16 7.43
N LYS A 258 16.84 -12.87 7.27
CA LYS A 258 15.78 -13.70 7.83
C LYS A 258 14.47 -13.56 7.06
N VAL A 259 13.74 -14.67 6.93
CA VAL A 259 12.33 -14.69 6.52
C VAL A 259 11.47 -15.02 7.73
N MET A 260 10.41 -14.27 7.96
CA MET A 260 9.46 -14.45 9.05
C MET A 260 8.07 -14.69 8.46
N GLU A 261 7.61 -15.94 8.46
CA GLU A 261 6.26 -16.27 8.01
C GLU A 261 5.22 -15.54 8.87
N ALA A 262 4.31 -14.81 8.23
CA ALA A 262 3.23 -14.10 8.91
C ALA A 262 2.10 -15.07 9.27
N LYS A 263 2.36 -15.95 10.24
CA LYS A 263 1.43 -16.95 10.75
C LYS A 263 1.00 -16.62 12.18
N SER A 264 -0.23 -17.02 12.54
CA SER A 264 -0.71 -16.98 13.92
C SER A 264 0.18 -17.82 14.86
N ALA A 265 0.10 -17.58 16.17
CA ALA A 265 0.93 -18.30 17.15
C ALA A 265 0.72 -19.82 17.13
N ASP A 266 -0.48 -20.28 16.77
CA ASP A 266 -0.82 -21.71 16.61
C ASP A 266 -0.54 -22.26 15.19
N GLY A 267 -0.06 -21.40 14.28
CA GLY A 267 0.31 -21.75 12.90
C GLY A 267 -0.86 -22.04 11.96
N LYS A 268 -2.12 -21.85 12.40
CA LYS A 268 -3.30 -22.21 11.61
C LYS A 268 -3.71 -21.13 10.60
N GLU A 269 -3.45 -19.88 10.92
CA GLU A 269 -3.79 -18.75 10.09
C GLU A 269 -2.53 -18.10 9.53
N SER A 270 -2.62 -17.54 8.35
CA SER A 270 -1.57 -16.74 7.75
C SER A 270 -2.11 -15.40 7.27
N SER A 271 -1.27 -14.40 7.24
CA SER A 271 -1.68 -13.03 6.91
C SER A 271 -0.77 -12.39 5.90
N ARG A 272 -1.35 -11.65 4.98
CA ARG A 272 -0.63 -10.60 4.25
C ARG A 272 -0.16 -9.55 5.24
N VAL A 273 0.98 -8.93 4.98
CA VAL A 273 1.46 -7.81 5.79
C VAL A 273 1.13 -6.49 5.09
N SER A 274 0.22 -5.72 5.67
CA SER A 274 -0.32 -4.52 5.01
C SER A 274 0.59 -3.31 5.10
N ALA A 275 1.29 -3.15 6.21
CA ALA A 275 2.18 -2.04 6.48
C ALA A 275 3.36 -2.51 7.34
N VAL A 276 4.53 -1.93 7.09
CA VAL A 276 5.68 -2.01 7.98
C VAL A 276 6.35 -0.63 8.02
N TYR A 277 6.59 -0.15 9.23
CA TYR A 277 7.24 1.15 9.46
C TYR A 277 8.33 1.02 10.52
N ASP A 278 9.33 1.90 10.42
CA ASP A 278 10.37 2.00 11.42
C ASP A 278 9.89 2.86 12.61
N ALA A 279 10.12 2.35 13.80
CA ALA A 279 9.95 3.05 15.06
C ALA A 279 11.35 3.29 15.68
N ALA A 280 12.12 4.21 15.09
CA ALA A 280 13.51 4.48 15.46
C ALA A 280 13.72 4.70 16.96
N PRO A 281 12.87 5.48 17.70
CA PRO A 281 13.03 5.65 19.14
C PRO A 281 12.89 4.34 19.94
N ARG A 282 12.22 3.35 19.38
CA ARG A 282 12.04 2.01 19.95
C ARG A 282 13.06 0.99 19.43
N LYS A 283 13.92 1.39 18.49
CA LYS A 283 14.82 0.50 17.75
C LYS A 283 14.08 -0.73 17.20
N SER A 284 12.92 -0.53 16.59
CA SER A 284 12.04 -1.61 16.17
C SER A 284 11.35 -1.29 14.85
N PHE A 285 11.09 -2.32 14.07
CA PHE A 285 10.06 -2.27 13.03
C PHE A 285 8.71 -2.64 13.65
N VAL A 286 7.65 -1.99 13.19
CA VAL A 286 6.28 -2.33 13.55
C VAL A 286 5.53 -2.71 12.28
N ALA A 287 4.85 -3.85 12.30
CA ALA A 287 4.12 -4.39 11.15
C ALA A 287 2.69 -4.75 11.50
N ALA A 288 1.74 -4.38 10.62
CA ALA A 288 0.33 -4.72 10.75
C ALA A 288 -0.02 -5.93 9.90
N MET A 289 -0.65 -6.92 10.54
CA MET A 289 -1.17 -8.11 9.89
C MET A 289 -2.55 -7.80 9.31
N LYS A 290 -2.69 -8.00 8.00
CA LYS A 290 -3.88 -7.59 7.27
C LYS A 290 -5.09 -8.50 7.46
N ASP A 291 -4.82 -9.80 7.63
CA ASP A 291 -5.84 -10.85 7.65
C ASP A 291 -5.95 -11.50 9.03
N MET A 292 -5.05 -11.12 9.96
CA MET A 292 -5.07 -11.52 11.37
C MET A 292 -5.15 -10.27 12.26
N PRO A 293 -5.84 -10.32 13.40
CA PRO A 293 -5.91 -9.20 14.33
C PRO A 293 -4.62 -9.11 15.18
N GLU A 294 -3.49 -8.86 14.54
CA GLU A 294 -2.19 -8.74 15.19
C GLU A 294 -1.37 -7.56 14.65
N VAL A 295 -0.58 -6.96 15.53
CA VAL A 295 0.55 -6.08 15.22
C VAL A 295 1.81 -6.74 15.77
N TRP A 296 2.86 -6.76 14.96
CA TRP A 296 4.16 -7.29 15.33
C TRP A 296 5.17 -6.17 15.49
N GLU A 297 5.90 -6.18 16.59
CA GLU A 297 7.07 -5.34 16.82
C GLU A 297 8.31 -6.22 16.75
N ILE A 298 9.25 -5.88 15.85
CA ILE A 298 10.47 -6.62 15.61
C ILE A 298 11.64 -5.71 15.97
N SER A 299 12.25 -5.96 17.15
CA SER A 299 13.36 -5.14 17.61
C SER A 299 14.64 -5.46 16.87
N TYR A 300 15.35 -4.40 16.43
CA TYR A 300 16.73 -4.48 15.94
C TYR A 300 17.75 -3.99 16.98
N ASP A 301 17.34 -3.85 18.26
CA ASP A 301 18.25 -3.66 19.37
C ASP A 301 18.88 -5.00 19.78
N PRO A 302 20.21 -5.17 19.70
CA PRO A 302 20.85 -6.39 20.16
C PRO A 302 20.58 -6.72 21.63
N GLU A 303 20.30 -5.69 22.45
CA GLU A 303 19.99 -5.82 23.88
C GLU A 303 18.48 -6.01 24.15
N ALA A 304 17.67 -6.26 23.13
CA ALA A 304 16.23 -6.45 23.29
C ALA A 304 15.90 -7.59 24.24
N HIS A 305 15.03 -7.32 25.21
CA HIS A 305 14.60 -8.32 26.17
C HIS A 305 13.98 -9.55 25.52
N PRO A 306 14.17 -10.75 26.08
CA PRO A 306 13.49 -11.96 25.59
C PRO A 306 11.97 -11.77 25.54
N ILE A 307 11.35 -12.37 24.54
CA ILE A 307 9.89 -12.39 24.37
C ILE A 307 9.34 -13.64 25.04
N TYR A 308 8.40 -13.46 25.95
CA TYR A 308 7.67 -14.53 26.61
C TYR A 308 6.25 -14.60 26.05
N ASP A 309 5.86 -15.78 25.60
CA ASP A 309 4.47 -16.07 25.23
C ASP A 309 3.82 -16.90 26.33
N GLY A 310 2.76 -16.36 26.95
CA GLY A 310 2.01 -17.01 28.02
C GLY A 310 2.27 -16.44 29.42
N LEU A 311 1.59 -17.03 30.41
CA LEU A 311 1.79 -16.71 31.83
C LEU A 311 3.02 -17.46 32.33
N VAL A 312 4.03 -16.75 32.79
CA VAL A 312 5.19 -17.32 33.47
C VAL A 312 4.89 -17.34 34.96
N HIS A 313 4.57 -18.51 35.50
CA HIS A 313 4.30 -18.67 36.92
C HIS A 313 5.56 -18.75 37.76
N ASP A 314 6.62 -19.34 37.23
CA ASP A 314 7.88 -19.48 37.94
C ASP A 314 9.08 -19.45 36.98
N TYR A 315 9.96 -18.46 37.18
CA TYR A 315 11.22 -18.34 36.43
C TYR A 315 12.27 -19.40 36.82
N GLN A 316 12.17 -19.98 37.99
CA GLN A 316 13.14 -20.97 38.48
C GLN A 316 12.98 -22.31 37.78
N TYR A 317 11.77 -22.67 37.39
CA TYR A 317 11.48 -23.94 36.71
C TYR A 317 11.50 -23.87 35.19
N LYS A 318 11.91 -22.71 34.61
CA LYS A 318 11.89 -22.48 33.15
C LYS A 318 10.51 -22.75 32.50
N GLU A 319 9.44 -22.48 33.25
CA GLU A 319 8.08 -22.56 32.78
C GLU A 319 7.77 -21.38 31.87
N GLY A 320 8.20 -21.44 30.66
CA GLY A 320 7.93 -20.47 29.62
C GLY A 320 8.96 -20.58 28.51
N VAL A 321 8.52 -20.86 27.32
CA VAL A 321 9.38 -20.79 26.15
C VAL A 321 9.61 -19.34 25.84
N SER A 322 10.78 -18.81 26.14
CA SER A 322 11.20 -17.50 25.68
C SER A 322 11.94 -17.61 24.36
N VAL A 323 11.71 -16.63 23.49
CA VAL A 323 12.52 -16.44 22.28
C VAL A 323 13.34 -15.16 22.43
N PRO A 324 14.55 -15.07 21.84
CA PRO A 324 15.32 -13.82 21.85
C PRO A 324 14.48 -12.65 21.33
N GLY A 325 14.62 -11.47 21.95
CA GLY A 325 13.91 -10.28 21.49
C GLY A 325 14.47 -9.73 20.17
N PHE A 326 15.78 -9.83 19.99
CA PHE A 326 16.47 -9.35 18.80
C PHE A 326 16.01 -10.07 17.54
N LEU A 327 15.51 -9.31 16.57
CA LEU A 327 15.03 -9.75 15.25
C LEU A 327 13.95 -10.86 15.31
N ASN A 328 13.18 -10.89 16.39
CA ASN A 328 12.01 -11.77 16.50
C ASN A 328 10.73 -10.96 16.76
N PRO A 329 9.57 -11.40 16.25
CA PRO A 329 8.32 -10.66 16.39
C PRO A 329 7.76 -10.76 17.82
N ARG A 330 7.59 -9.63 18.48
CA ARG A 330 6.80 -9.46 19.68
C ARG A 330 5.37 -9.13 19.25
N ARG A 331 4.45 -10.04 19.49
CA ARG A 331 3.07 -9.97 18.99
C ARG A 331 2.16 -9.23 19.94
N THR A 332 1.30 -8.37 19.41
CA THR A 332 0.19 -7.73 20.11
C THR A 332 -1.11 -8.16 19.44
N ARG A 333 -1.99 -8.81 20.20
CA ARG A 333 -3.31 -9.23 19.72
C ARG A 333 -4.29 -8.07 19.77
N LEU A 334 -5.12 -7.97 18.74
CA LEU A 334 -6.12 -6.93 18.55
C LEU A 334 -7.53 -7.51 18.51
N THR A 335 -8.51 -6.64 18.35
CA THR A 335 -9.92 -7.04 18.13
C THR A 335 -10.20 -7.25 16.64
N ASP A 336 -9.68 -6.35 15.79
CA ASP A 336 -9.87 -6.37 14.35
C ASP A 336 -8.51 -6.20 13.64
N PRO A 337 -8.31 -6.79 12.46
CA PRO A 337 -7.10 -6.56 11.66
C PRO A 337 -6.93 -5.09 11.28
N LEU A 338 -5.69 -4.63 11.17
CA LEU A 338 -5.37 -3.29 10.70
C LEU A 338 -4.96 -3.30 9.23
N ASP A 339 -5.49 -2.35 8.46
CA ASP A 339 -5.08 -2.13 7.07
C ASP A 339 -3.86 -1.22 6.98
N ASP A 340 -3.79 -0.25 7.88
CA ASP A 340 -2.70 0.71 8.02
C ASP A 340 -2.73 1.35 9.43
N PHE A 341 -1.65 2.03 9.83
CA PHE A 341 -1.56 2.67 11.14
C PHE A 341 -0.67 3.90 11.13
N PHE A 342 -0.73 4.68 12.20
CA PHE A 342 0.04 5.88 12.46
C PHE A 342 0.56 5.88 13.89
N PHE A 343 1.82 6.32 14.12
CA PHE A 343 2.41 6.42 15.45
C PHE A 343 2.02 7.73 16.15
N ASP A 344 1.90 7.67 17.48
CA ASP A 344 2.00 8.87 18.29
C ASP A 344 3.46 9.40 18.33
N GLN A 345 3.69 10.60 18.85
CA GLN A 345 5.01 11.21 18.89
C GLN A 345 6.01 10.48 19.80
N SER A 346 5.52 9.75 20.78
CA SER A 346 6.36 8.94 21.67
C SER A 346 6.71 7.57 21.09
N TYR A 347 6.04 7.17 20.01
CA TYR A 347 6.10 5.82 19.45
C TYR A 347 5.65 4.72 20.42
N SER A 348 4.95 5.08 21.50
CA SER A 348 4.38 4.10 22.43
C SER A 348 3.01 3.60 21.99
N GLU A 349 2.32 4.37 21.16
CA GLU A 349 1.00 4.04 20.65
C GLU A 349 0.94 4.08 19.13
N VAL A 350 0.12 3.19 18.57
CA VAL A 350 -0.27 3.23 17.16
C VAL A 350 -1.77 3.32 17.06
N MET A 351 -2.26 4.22 16.24
CA MET A 351 -3.65 4.29 15.82
C MET A 351 -3.78 3.64 14.45
N GLY A 352 -4.50 2.57 14.36
CA GLY A 352 -4.75 1.84 13.13
C GLY A 352 -6.23 1.72 12.81
N THR A 353 -6.58 1.51 11.55
CA THR A 353 -7.97 1.33 11.13
C THR A 353 -8.14 0.06 10.31
N SER A 354 -9.31 -0.56 10.50
CA SER A 354 -9.83 -1.56 9.55
C SER A 354 -10.33 -0.87 8.27
N ARG A 355 -10.67 -1.66 7.28
CA ARG A 355 -11.27 -1.16 6.02
C ARG A 355 -12.68 -0.58 6.17
N GLU A 356 -13.36 -0.92 7.24
CA GLU A 356 -14.70 -0.45 7.58
C GLU A 356 -14.66 0.81 8.47
N GLY A 357 -13.45 1.36 8.72
CA GLY A 357 -13.27 2.56 9.52
C GLY A 357 -13.28 2.33 11.03
N LYS A 358 -13.25 1.06 11.49
CA LYS A 358 -13.06 0.78 12.91
C LYS A 358 -11.63 1.11 13.30
N GLY A 359 -11.46 2.18 14.06
CA GLY A 359 -10.18 2.64 14.57
C GLY A 359 -9.84 1.99 15.91
N GLN A 360 -8.59 1.61 16.07
CA GLN A 360 -8.05 1.07 17.32
C GLN A 360 -6.76 1.79 17.67
N VAL A 361 -6.62 2.20 18.92
CA VAL A 361 -5.35 2.65 19.47
C VAL A 361 -4.74 1.52 20.29
N VAL A 362 -3.51 1.18 19.95
CA VAL A 362 -2.79 0.06 20.53
C VAL A 362 -1.55 0.60 21.23
N ASN A 363 -1.44 0.35 22.53
CA ASN A 363 -0.22 0.64 23.27
C ASN A 363 0.76 -0.53 23.10
N LEU A 364 1.93 -0.24 22.51
CA LEU A 364 2.94 -1.24 22.17
C LEU A 364 3.66 -1.79 23.41
N ASP A 365 3.77 -1.02 24.50
CA ASP A 365 4.41 -1.47 25.74
C ASP A 365 3.48 -2.37 26.52
N ALA A 366 2.23 -1.95 26.69
CA ALA A 366 1.19 -2.74 27.36
C ALA A 366 0.67 -3.90 26.50
N ARG A 367 1.01 -3.94 25.21
CA ARG A 367 0.60 -4.96 24.21
C ARG A 367 -0.91 -5.16 24.18
N ARG A 368 -1.67 -4.08 24.17
CA ARG A 368 -3.13 -4.13 24.18
C ARG A 368 -3.77 -2.89 23.54
N LYS A 369 -4.98 -3.07 23.09
CA LYS A 369 -5.85 -1.96 22.69
C LYS A 369 -6.17 -1.10 23.93
N VAL A 370 -6.03 0.23 23.81
CA VAL A 370 -6.29 1.22 24.87
C VAL A 370 -7.44 2.15 24.53
N SER A 371 -7.78 2.32 23.25
CA SER A 371 -8.90 3.16 22.81
C SER A 371 -9.50 2.65 21.49
N GLU A 372 -10.71 3.09 21.23
CA GLU A 372 -11.42 2.84 19.97
C GLU A 372 -11.92 4.16 19.38
N LEU A 373 -11.86 4.26 18.05
CA LEU A 373 -12.43 5.36 17.29
C LEU A 373 -13.37 4.80 16.23
N GLN A 374 -14.54 5.39 16.11
CA GLN A 374 -15.43 5.07 15.00
C GLN A 374 -15.25 6.13 13.91
N LEU A 375 -14.46 5.78 12.90
CA LEU A 375 -14.22 6.60 11.73
C LEU A 375 -15.03 6.01 10.57
N SER A 376 -15.84 6.83 9.91
CA SER A 376 -16.63 6.35 8.77
C SER A 376 -15.75 6.17 7.51
N GLY A 377 -16.27 5.43 6.54
CA GLY A 377 -15.61 5.24 5.25
C GLY A 377 -14.36 4.38 5.32
N MET A 378 -13.27 4.85 4.73
CA MET A 378 -11.96 4.19 4.72
C MET A 378 -10.86 5.24 4.90
N PRO A 379 -10.45 5.54 6.14
CA PRO A 379 -9.34 6.44 6.40
C PRO A 379 -8.04 5.93 5.78
N HIS A 380 -7.22 6.84 5.26
CA HIS A 380 -5.93 6.52 4.65
C HIS A 380 -4.79 7.01 5.55
N LEU A 381 -4.46 6.23 6.57
CA LEU A 381 -3.51 6.61 7.62
C LEU A 381 -2.09 6.76 7.11
N GLY A 382 -1.66 5.97 6.13
CA GLY A 382 -0.35 6.10 5.49
C GLY A 382 -0.12 7.45 4.78
N SER A 383 -1.16 8.26 4.62
CA SER A 383 -1.07 9.66 4.20
C SER A 383 -1.40 10.65 5.33
N GLY A 384 -1.53 10.16 6.55
CA GLY A 384 -1.76 11.00 7.72
C GLY A 384 -0.61 11.96 7.99
N ILE A 385 -0.93 13.13 8.52
CA ILE A 385 0.03 14.15 8.91
C ILE A 385 -0.30 14.68 10.30
N THR A 386 0.68 15.26 10.97
CA THR A 386 0.51 15.87 12.29
C THR A 386 0.89 17.35 12.26
N TRP A 387 0.32 18.13 13.17
CA TRP A 387 0.75 19.49 13.49
C TRP A 387 0.27 19.93 14.88
N ASN A 388 0.84 21.02 15.39
CA ASN A 388 0.32 21.64 16.61
C ASN A 388 -0.90 22.52 16.26
N TRP A 389 -2.04 22.25 16.91
CA TRP A 389 -3.26 23.04 16.82
C TRP A 389 -3.71 23.51 18.18
N GLN A 390 -3.66 24.82 18.44
CA GLN A 390 -4.04 25.41 19.71
C GLN A 390 -3.35 24.77 20.93
N GLY A 391 -2.05 24.48 20.82
CA GLY A 391 -1.25 23.86 21.87
C GLY A 391 -1.45 22.34 22.04
N ARG A 392 -2.17 21.70 21.12
CA ARG A 392 -2.38 20.24 21.10
C ARG A 392 -1.84 19.64 19.81
N THR A 393 -1.22 18.48 19.90
CA THR A 393 -0.86 17.72 18.71
C THR A 393 -2.10 17.06 18.13
N VAL A 394 -2.40 17.37 16.89
CA VAL A 394 -3.46 16.72 16.13
C VAL A 394 -2.87 15.93 14.96
N MET A 395 -3.51 14.83 14.62
CA MET A 395 -3.31 14.15 13.35
C MET A 395 -4.49 14.39 12.43
N ALA A 396 -4.26 14.40 11.12
CA ALA A 396 -5.31 14.43 10.14
C ALA A 396 -5.11 13.35 9.08
N SER A 397 -6.21 12.76 8.63
CA SER A 397 -6.21 11.71 7.61
C SER A 397 -7.28 11.99 6.57
N THR A 398 -6.96 11.66 5.31
CA THR A 398 -7.92 11.62 4.21
C THR A 398 -8.81 10.39 4.31
N ASN A 399 -9.86 10.34 3.48
CA ASN A 399 -10.75 9.21 3.36
C ASN A 399 -10.88 8.76 1.89
N LEU A 400 -10.68 7.47 1.63
CA LEU A 400 -10.69 6.91 0.27
C LEU A 400 -12.10 6.68 -0.29
N LYS A 401 -13.13 6.78 0.54
CA LYS A 401 -14.54 6.57 0.15
C LYS A 401 -15.40 7.81 0.33
N GLU A 402 -15.02 8.70 1.24
CA GLU A 402 -15.79 9.88 1.60
C GLU A 402 -15.00 11.16 1.34
N GLY A 403 -15.68 12.22 0.90
CA GLY A 403 -15.08 13.53 0.68
C GLY A 403 -14.85 14.27 1.99
N LYS A 404 -13.83 13.87 2.76
CA LYS A 404 -13.47 14.53 4.01
C LYS A 404 -12.03 14.30 4.44
N VAL A 405 -11.55 15.20 5.28
CA VAL A 405 -10.34 15.03 6.11
C VAL A 405 -10.80 15.05 7.57
N THR A 406 -10.50 13.99 8.31
CA THR A 406 -10.79 13.92 9.74
C THR A 406 -9.55 14.37 10.53
N VAL A 407 -9.73 15.35 11.40
CA VAL A 407 -8.71 15.84 12.35
C VAL A 407 -8.98 15.22 13.72
N ILE A 408 -7.96 14.62 14.32
CA ILE A 408 -8.04 13.83 15.56
C ILE A 408 -7.05 14.41 16.56
N ASP A 409 -7.48 14.67 17.79
CA ASP A 409 -6.60 15.00 18.91
C ASP A 409 -5.83 13.75 19.35
N MET A 410 -4.51 13.80 19.33
CA MET A 410 -3.68 12.63 19.64
C MET A 410 -3.50 12.35 21.12
N LYS A 411 -3.95 13.27 22.00
CA LYS A 411 -3.87 13.05 23.45
C LYS A 411 -4.94 12.06 23.93
N ASP A 412 -6.15 12.18 23.43
CA ASP A 412 -7.29 11.36 23.85
C ASP A 412 -7.91 10.56 22.66
N TRP A 413 -7.31 10.69 21.50
CA TRP A 413 -7.71 10.02 20.26
C TRP A 413 -9.15 10.30 19.86
N LYS A 414 -9.62 11.53 20.05
CA LYS A 414 -10.97 11.94 19.68
C LYS A 414 -10.98 12.78 18.40
N PRO A 415 -11.93 12.54 17.50
CA PRO A 415 -12.16 13.43 16.37
C PRO A 415 -12.46 14.87 16.86
N VAL A 416 -11.71 15.83 16.32
CA VAL A 416 -11.89 17.26 16.56
C VAL A 416 -12.83 17.87 15.54
N LYS A 417 -12.59 17.55 14.25
CA LYS A 417 -13.35 18.11 13.13
C LYS A 417 -13.25 17.21 11.90
N ASP A 418 -14.36 17.05 11.22
CA ASP A 418 -14.39 16.60 9.82
C ASP A 418 -14.43 17.83 8.90
N ILE A 419 -13.44 17.97 8.04
CA ILE A 419 -13.36 19.01 7.01
C ILE A 419 -13.89 18.41 5.71
N VAL A 420 -15.05 18.88 5.26
CA VAL A 420 -15.68 18.38 4.03
C VAL A 420 -14.86 18.83 2.82
N THR A 421 -14.50 17.87 1.95
CA THR A 421 -13.75 18.08 0.71
C THR A 421 -14.64 17.88 -0.52
N ARG A 422 -14.14 18.23 -1.71
CA ARG A 422 -14.85 18.05 -3.01
C ARG A 422 -15.13 16.57 -3.32
N GLY A 423 -14.37 15.68 -2.71
CA GLY A 423 -14.52 14.25 -2.90
C GLY A 423 -13.45 13.47 -2.17
N ALA A 424 -13.54 12.16 -2.23
CA ALA A 424 -12.59 11.25 -1.62
C ALA A 424 -11.16 11.54 -2.10
N GLY A 425 -10.24 11.70 -1.15
CA GLY A 425 -8.84 12.04 -1.39
C GLY A 425 -7.91 10.92 -0.98
N PHE A 426 -6.70 10.94 -1.51
CA PHE A 426 -5.66 9.95 -1.22
C PHE A 426 -4.49 10.53 -0.42
N PHE A 427 -4.02 11.72 -0.79
CA PHE A 427 -2.85 12.34 -0.18
C PHE A 427 -3.20 13.63 0.55
N LEU A 428 -2.65 13.75 1.75
CA LEU A 428 -2.66 14.96 2.56
C LEU A 428 -1.22 15.28 2.93
N ARG A 429 -0.79 16.54 2.75
CA ARG A 429 0.57 16.98 3.06
C ARG A 429 0.57 18.40 3.58
N SER A 430 1.52 18.66 4.46
CA SER A 430 1.88 19.98 4.96
C SER A 430 3.38 20.05 5.19
N HIS A 431 3.82 21.10 5.81
CA HIS A 431 5.18 21.32 6.31
C HIS A 431 5.12 22.13 7.61
N GLU A 432 6.09 21.96 8.50
CA GLU A 432 6.16 22.72 9.76
C GLU A 432 6.14 24.25 9.53
N ASN A 433 6.82 24.71 8.47
CA ASN A 433 6.89 26.13 8.09
C ASN A 433 5.70 26.59 7.21
N SER A 434 4.73 25.72 6.91
CA SER A 434 3.56 26.08 6.13
C SER A 434 2.32 26.22 7.01
N ARG A 435 1.61 27.33 6.85
CA ARG A 435 0.27 27.54 7.43
C ARG A 435 -0.76 26.55 6.88
N TYR A 436 -0.51 26.01 5.70
CA TYR A 436 -1.49 25.26 4.94
C TYR A 436 -1.17 23.78 4.87
N ALA A 437 -2.22 22.97 4.86
CA ALA A 437 -2.19 21.58 4.42
C ALA A 437 -2.91 21.45 3.07
N PHE A 438 -2.41 20.57 2.22
CA PHE A 438 -2.95 20.35 0.87
C PHE A 438 -3.52 18.95 0.78
N VAL A 439 -4.74 18.84 0.27
CA VAL A 439 -5.44 17.56 0.06
C VAL A 439 -5.95 17.45 -1.36
N ASP A 440 -5.76 16.28 -1.98
CA ASP A 440 -6.35 15.98 -3.27
C ASP A 440 -7.77 15.41 -3.15
N SER A 441 -8.44 15.31 -4.28
CA SER A 441 -9.74 14.64 -4.44
C SER A 441 -9.68 13.56 -5.51
N MET A 442 -8.51 12.91 -5.68
CA MET A 442 -8.21 12.05 -6.82
C MET A 442 -9.07 10.79 -6.92
N MET A 443 -9.69 10.37 -5.83
CA MET A 443 -10.56 9.20 -5.77
C MET A 443 -12.03 9.53 -6.12
N SER A 444 -12.28 10.73 -6.70
CA SER A 444 -13.60 11.24 -7.02
C SER A 444 -13.65 11.87 -8.42
N PRO A 445 -14.83 12.24 -8.94
CA PRO A 445 -14.93 13.02 -10.16
C PRO A 445 -14.20 14.37 -10.13
N ALA A 446 -13.97 14.96 -8.94
CA ALA A 446 -13.20 16.19 -8.75
C ALA A 446 -11.67 15.97 -8.70
N LYS A 447 -11.17 14.93 -9.36
CA LYS A 447 -9.76 14.50 -9.37
C LYS A 447 -8.75 15.56 -9.84
N ASP A 448 -9.22 16.61 -10.49
CA ASP A 448 -8.41 17.73 -11.00
C ASP A 448 -8.25 18.89 -10.00
N THR A 449 -8.76 18.71 -8.78
CA THR A 449 -8.81 19.74 -7.75
C THR A 449 -7.95 19.36 -6.55
N LEU A 450 -7.06 20.28 -6.18
CA LEU A 450 -6.30 20.26 -4.95
C LEU A 450 -6.87 21.33 -4.02
N GLN A 451 -7.23 20.93 -2.80
CA GLN A 451 -7.82 21.86 -1.84
C GLN A 451 -6.80 22.22 -0.75
N VAL A 452 -6.80 23.47 -0.35
CA VAL A 452 -5.88 24.06 0.63
C VAL A 452 -6.63 24.30 1.92
N ILE A 453 -6.18 23.64 2.98
CA ILE A 453 -6.72 23.73 4.34
C ILE A 453 -5.85 24.68 5.16
N ASP A 454 -6.46 25.67 5.80
CA ASP A 454 -5.80 26.47 6.84
C ASP A 454 -5.73 25.63 8.13
N LYS A 455 -4.51 25.34 8.60
CA LYS A 455 -4.28 24.48 9.77
C LYS A 455 -4.82 25.05 11.08
N ASP A 456 -4.89 26.37 11.21
CA ASP A 456 -5.40 27.02 12.44
C ASP A 456 -6.92 27.03 12.47
N LYS A 457 -7.57 27.33 11.32
CA LYS A 457 -9.02 27.40 11.17
C LYS A 457 -9.70 26.05 10.98
N LEU A 458 -8.93 25.07 10.50
CA LEU A 458 -9.41 23.75 10.05
C LEU A 458 -10.51 23.89 8.98
N GLU A 459 -10.25 24.74 7.98
CA GLU A 459 -11.20 25.06 6.89
C GLU A 459 -10.49 25.14 5.55
N ILE A 460 -11.19 24.77 4.47
CA ILE A 460 -10.71 24.96 3.11
C ILE A 460 -10.75 26.44 2.77
N VAL A 461 -9.61 27.00 2.38
CA VAL A 461 -9.46 28.44 2.07
C VAL A 461 -9.22 28.69 0.58
N LYS A 462 -8.76 27.70 -0.18
CA LYS A 462 -8.51 27.83 -1.62
C LYS A 462 -8.63 26.49 -2.33
N GLU A 463 -9.00 26.53 -3.59
CA GLU A 463 -8.98 25.41 -4.50
C GLU A 463 -8.02 25.72 -5.66
N LEU A 464 -7.18 24.75 -6.01
CA LEU A 464 -6.23 24.83 -7.11
C LEU A 464 -6.65 23.83 -8.18
N LYS A 465 -6.88 24.32 -9.40
CA LYS A 465 -7.31 23.52 -10.55
C LYS A 465 -6.52 23.90 -11.80
N PRO A 466 -5.21 23.58 -11.84
CA PRO A 466 -4.31 24.08 -12.88
C PRO A 466 -4.57 23.50 -14.27
N VAL A 467 -5.15 22.30 -14.36
CA VAL A 467 -5.50 21.63 -15.63
C VAL A 467 -6.82 20.90 -15.46
N PRO A 468 -7.95 21.51 -15.86
CA PRO A 468 -9.27 20.93 -15.74
C PRO A 468 -9.38 19.53 -16.39
N GLY A 469 -10.00 18.59 -15.67
CA GLY A 469 -10.24 17.22 -16.12
C GLY A 469 -9.04 16.26 -15.96
N LYS A 470 -7.82 16.76 -15.68
CA LYS A 470 -6.62 15.94 -15.47
C LYS A 470 -6.36 15.69 -13.99
N THR A 471 -5.89 14.49 -13.64
CA THR A 471 -5.69 14.07 -12.24
C THR A 471 -4.55 14.86 -11.58
N LEU A 472 -4.87 15.57 -10.51
CA LEU A 472 -3.91 16.30 -9.68
C LEU A 472 -3.84 15.67 -8.29
N ALA A 473 -2.65 15.20 -7.89
CA ALA A 473 -2.51 14.46 -6.64
C ALA A 473 -1.08 14.52 -6.11
N HIS A 474 -0.91 13.99 -4.92
CA HIS A 474 0.36 13.87 -4.21
C HIS A 474 1.13 15.19 -4.13
N ILE A 475 1.32 15.70 -2.96
CA ILE A 475 2.02 16.94 -2.67
C ILE A 475 3.28 16.63 -1.87
N GLU A 476 4.34 17.38 -2.08
CA GLU A 476 5.53 17.35 -1.24
C GLU A 476 6.15 18.76 -1.20
N PHE A 477 6.84 19.08 -0.12
CA PHE A 477 7.42 20.39 0.10
C PHE A 477 8.95 20.37 -0.05
N THR A 478 9.53 21.53 -0.41
CA THR A 478 10.97 21.75 -0.24
C THR A 478 11.36 21.67 1.23
N LYS A 479 12.64 21.41 1.51
CA LYS A 479 13.22 21.32 2.85
C LYS A 479 12.84 22.47 3.79
N ASP A 480 12.72 23.68 3.26
CA ASP A 480 12.36 24.90 3.97
C ASP A 480 10.83 25.17 4.02
N GLY A 481 10.04 24.36 3.33
CA GLY A 481 8.58 24.53 3.21
C GLY A 481 8.14 25.67 2.29
N ARG A 482 9.07 26.29 1.54
CA ARG A 482 8.76 27.44 0.69
C ARG A 482 7.93 27.08 -0.52
N TYR A 483 8.22 25.95 -1.14
CA TYR A 483 7.49 25.49 -2.31
C TYR A 483 6.78 24.18 -2.05
N ALA A 484 5.55 24.09 -2.58
CA ALA A 484 4.74 22.86 -2.62
C ALA A 484 4.68 22.35 -4.06
N LEU A 485 5.11 21.10 -4.27
CA LEU A 485 5.13 20.44 -5.56
C LEU A 485 3.94 19.50 -5.66
N ALA A 486 3.04 19.70 -6.61
CA ALA A 486 1.90 18.84 -6.91
C ALA A 486 2.12 18.04 -8.19
N SER A 487 1.65 16.80 -8.24
CA SER A 487 1.77 15.91 -9.41
C SER A 487 0.56 15.97 -10.31
N LEU A 488 0.76 16.30 -11.56
CA LEU A 488 -0.22 16.05 -12.64
C LEU A 488 -0.01 14.62 -13.14
N TRP A 489 -0.87 13.69 -12.70
CA TRP A 489 -0.73 12.24 -12.93
C TRP A 489 -1.19 11.80 -14.32
N GLU A 490 -0.60 12.35 -15.36
CA GLU A 490 -0.92 12.07 -16.75
C GLU A 490 0.34 11.67 -17.52
N MET A 491 0.20 10.99 -18.65
CA MET A 491 1.35 10.62 -19.49
C MET A 491 2.07 11.85 -20.03
N ASP A 492 1.33 12.91 -20.34
CA ASP A 492 1.78 14.27 -20.62
C ASP A 492 1.76 15.13 -19.32
N GLY A 493 2.20 14.53 -18.22
CA GLY A 493 2.13 15.11 -16.89
C GLY A 493 3.22 16.11 -16.58
N ALA A 494 3.20 16.60 -15.36
CA ALA A 494 4.17 17.57 -14.85
C ALA A 494 4.22 17.57 -13.32
N LEU A 495 5.29 18.12 -12.76
CA LEU A 495 5.24 18.69 -11.42
C LEU A 495 4.84 20.16 -11.55
N ILE A 496 3.79 20.54 -10.85
CA ILE A 496 3.33 21.92 -10.74
C ILE A 496 3.78 22.44 -9.38
N ILE A 497 4.53 23.54 -9.40
CA ILE A 497 5.20 24.06 -8.22
C ILE A 497 4.52 25.35 -7.82
N TYR A 498 4.06 25.41 -6.57
CA TYR A 498 3.42 26.54 -5.96
C TYR A 498 4.31 27.16 -4.89
N ASP A 499 4.33 28.50 -4.82
CA ASP A 499 4.77 29.15 -3.58
C ASP A 499 3.76 28.80 -2.47
N ALA A 500 4.26 28.18 -1.40
CA ALA A 500 3.38 27.62 -0.35
C ALA A 500 2.68 28.70 0.50
N ARG A 501 3.09 29.96 0.40
CA ARG A 501 2.50 31.09 1.13
C ARG A 501 1.45 31.83 0.27
N THR A 502 1.79 32.15 -0.99
CA THR A 502 0.88 32.88 -1.88
C THR A 502 -0.12 31.97 -2.59
N LEU A 503 0.21 30.67 -2.69
CA LEU A 503 -0.55 29.65 -3.40
C LEU A 503 -0.64 29.93 -4.92
N GLU A 504 0.37 30.58 -5.47
CA GLU A 504 0.52 30.86 -6.90
C GLU A 504 1.47 29.87 -7.54
N GLU A 505 1.17 29.46 -8.76
CA GLU A 505 2.06 28.61 -9.56
C GLU A 505 3.29 29.41 -9.96
N VAL A 506 4.49 28.91 -9.63
CA VAL A 506 5.77 29.57 -9.95
C VAL A 506 6.56 28.85 -11.02
N LYS A 507 6.36 27.54 -11.18
CA LYS A 507 7.10 26.72 -12.17
C LYS A 507 6.33 25.45 -12.50
N ARG A 508 6.56 24.94 -13.70
CA ARG A 508 6.02 23.65 -14.14
C ARG A 508 7.13 22.84 -14.82
N LEU A 509 7.32 21.59 -14.38
CA LEU A 509 8.31 20.67 -14.91
C LEU A 509 7.62 19.50 -15.61
N PRO A 510 7.69 19.39 -16.95
CA PRO A 510 7.12 18.26 -17.67
C PRO A 510 7.72 16.93 -17.21
N MET A 511 6.88 15.91 -16.94
CA MET A 511 7.28 14.56 -16.51
C MET A 511 6.27 13.52 -16.98
N LYS A 512 6.71 12.28 -17.10
CA LYS A 512 5.87 11.15 -17.53
C LYS A 512 5.13 10.55 -16.33
N LYS A 513 3.91 11.02 -16.07
CA LYS A 513 3.03 10.53 -15.00
C LYS A 513 3.75 10.45 -13.64
N PRO A 514 4.17 11.58 -13.06
CA PRO A 514 4.84 11.60 -11.77
C PRO A 514 3.87 11.16 -10.67
N VAL A 515 3.98 9.93 -10.18
CA VAL A 515 3.03 9.33 -9.23
C VAL A 515 3.37 9.58 -7.77
N GLY A 516 4.59 9.98 -7.46
CA GLY A 516 5.00 10.34 -6.12
C GLY A 516 6.32 11.09 -6.13
N LYS A 517 6.50 11.98 -5.18
CA LYS A 517 7.75 12.70 -4.96
C LYS A 517 7.99 12.85 -3.47
N TYR A 518 9.27 12.83 -3.10
CA TYR A 518 9.67 12.70 -1.71
C TYR A 518 10.93 13.52 -1.51
N ASN A 519 10.87 14.49 -0.60
CA ASN A 519 12.03 15.29 -0.21
C ASN A 519 12.86 14.53 0.83
N VAL A 520 14.18 14.48 0.67
CA VAL A 520 15.07 13.74 1.57
C VAL A 520 14.94 14.21 3.00
N TRP A 521 15.08 15.52 3.24
CA TRP A 521 14.99 16.11 4.58
C TRP A 521 13.67 15.77 5.28
N ASN A 522 12.56 16.04 4.60
CA ASN A 522 11.24 15.82 5.18
C ASN A 522 11.04 14.37 5.60
N LYS A 523 11.60 13.42 4.83
CA LYS A 523 11.45 11.99 5.13
C LYS A 523 12.34 11.49 6.24
N ILE A 524 13.59 11.92 6.30
CA ILE A 524 14.52 11.44 7.35
C ILE A 524 14.29 12.12 8.70
N THR A 525 13.88 13.38 8.71
CA THR A 525 13.59 14.13 9.96
C THR A 525 12.18 13.88 10.47
N ARG A 526 11.30 13.30 9.63
CA ARG A 526 9.87 13.12 9.95
C ARG A 526 9.22 14.44 10.41
N SER A 527 9.59 15.55 9.74
CA SER A 527 9.07 16.87 10.02
C SER A 527 7.54 16.89 10.02
N GLU A 528 6.95 17.78 10.81
CA GLU A 528 5.49 17.96 10.84
C GLU A 528 4.92 18.15 9.42
N GLY A 529 3.80 17.51 9.18
CA GLY A 529 3.14 17.56 7.86
C GLY A 529 3.64 16.51 6.86
N THR A 530 4.66 15.72 7.20
CA THR A 530 5.03 14.54 6.40
C THR A 530 4.29 13.29 6.88
N SER A 531 4.08 12.36 5.97
CA SER A 531 3.58 11.02 6.29
C SER A 531 4.72 10.00 6.30
N HIS A 532 4.43 8.79 6.72
CA HIS A 532 5.36 7.66 6.74
C HIS A 532 6.02 7.35 5.40
#